data_7343d90ac8b64971eb6f5ea3bcbf6246
#
_entry.id   7343d90ac8b64971eb6f5ea3bcbf6246
#
_cell.length_a   1.000
_cell.length_b   1.000
_cell.length_c   1.000
_cell.angle_alpha   90.00
_cell.angle_beta   90.00
_cell.angle_gamma   90.00
#
_symmetry.space_group_name_H-M   'P 1'
#
loop_
_entity.id
_entity.type
_entity.pdbx_description
1 polymer ?
#
loop_
_entity_poly.entity_id
_entity_poly.type
_entity_poly.pdbx_seq_one_letter_code
_entity_poly.pdbx_strand_id
1 'polypeptide(L)'
;MFSKLYTKNKSLQGWYWFDWANQAYALSALVVILPVMIPQIFNSLTGGETKLFGLTLTGTSFYAFLIGFGSILVAIISPIIGVIADKYPIKKKLLWWYTLIGVICTALLGIIPYLDNALILACFLYLLSNLGFSGGLAVYYSFMPFLSEKSSQDEISSIGTAYGFAGGSLILIIHLFFMIQSKGAIWAQSFVLISTAAWWFLFGLFLFKNTDEPNIQTVYKKRSIFGLFSLAFSQLFNTFKNILKFKQLLIFLVAYLLFYDGVNTIASISGAYGSQVLKLPATMSAALFLIANLVAIPSTVLFGMLAEKKGPKPTLMIVLITYCFIGFTAIGLSPLPLENPTTDIDRYDIQLRWDEQFSNYKISTKYNKPICCSKNSFVSADGEADKDFRDLISNLLIDIQVDTQKERDATLSFISSDDAKRLIDKLAGFNSHELSIGIIGGELNNKSIIGANNYTILGDGPVDFWTIMIRDYVWIPLNIDVDIQWIFLGVMVGTVMGTIVSQSRSIISMIIPKKQSAEFFGFFSFIMKAAAMIGPLIFGFCVSLYDDRVGLLSIIVVIFLGTVVFYFFDLEKGIEEAKLADSEN
;
A
#
# COMPACT_ATOMS: atom_id res chain seq x y z
N MET A 1 25.55 1.47 17.43
CA MET A 1 24.26 1.18 16.78
C MET A 1 23.98 -0.32 16.70
N PHE A 2 24.80 -1.10 16.02
CA PHE A 2 24.57 -2.56 15.82
C PHE A 2 24.60 -3.39 17.11
N SER A 3 25.30 -2.96 18.17
CA SER A 3 25.30 -3.66 19.46
C SER A 3 23.96 -3.66 20.19
N LYS A 4 23.07 -2.70 19.90
CA LYS A 4 21.70 -2.65 20.45
C LYS A 4 20.74 -3.60 19.74
N LEU A 5 21.03 -4.03 18.52
CA LEU A 5 20.22 -5.01 17.77
C LEU A 5 20.34 -6.43 18.33
N TYR A 6 21.39 -6.71 19.09
CA TYR A 6 21.61 -8.00 19.72
C TYR A 6 21.30 -7.92 21.21
N THR A 7 20.31 -8.69 21.69
CA THR A 7 20.02 -8.84 23.12
C THR A 7 20.34 -10.26 23.58
N LYS A 8 20.83 -10.38 24.82
CA LYS A 8 21.03 -11.69 25.47
C LYS A 8 19.73 -12.29 26.02
N ASN A 9 18.68 -11.49 26.11
CA ASN A 9 17.36 -11.97 26.55
C ASN A 9 16.69 -12.79 25.46
N LYS A 10 16.59 -14.09 25.68
CA LYS A 10 16.02 -15.05 24.73
C LYS A 10 14.56 -14.77 24.39
N SER A 11 13.75 -14.37 25.38
CA SER A 11 12.33 -14.04 25.17
C SER A 11 12.17 -12.84 24.22
N LEU A 12 13.00 -11.83 24.41
CA LEU A 12 12.99 -10.62 23.58
C LEU A 12 13.51 -10.92 22.16
N GLN A 13 14.55 -11.75 22.03
CA GLN A 13 15.01 -12.23 20.73
C GLN A 13 13.88 -12.96 19.98
N GLY A 14 13.18 -13.88 20.64
CA GLY A 14 12.05 -14.59 20.06
C GLY A 14 10.97 -13.64 19.53
N TRP A 15 10.70 -12.57 20.29
CA TRP A 15 9.73 -11.55 19.92
C TRP A 15 10.18 -10.76 18.66
N TYR A 16 11.46 -10.35 18.55
CA TYR A 16 12.01 -9.69 17.37
C TYR A 16 11.97 -10.58 16.12
N TRP A 17 12.31 -11.88 16.27
CA TRP A 17 12.24 -12.83 15.16
C TRP A 17 10.83 -13.07 14.66
N PHE A 18 9.81 -12.83 15.47
CA PHE A 18 8.43 -12.92 15.02
C PHE A 18 8.05 -11.74 14.10
N ASP A 19 8.50 -10.51 14.39
CA ASP A 19 8.34 -9.37 13.47
C ASP A 19 9.07 -9.63 12.15
N TRP A 20 10.31 -10.15 12.19
CA TRP A 20 11.05 -10.60 11.02
C TRP A 20 10.26 -11.60 10.16
N ALA A 21 9.65 -12.58 10.79
CA ALA A 21 8.88 -13.63 10.13
C ALA A 21 7.59 -13.11 9.51
N ASN A 22 6.85 -12.34 10.27
CA ASN A 22 5.49 -11.92 9.98
C ASN A 22 5.42 -10.87 8.85
N GLN A 23 6.44 -10.02 8.74
CA GLN A 23 6.51 -8.97 7.73
C GLN A 23 6.64 -9.53 6.29
N ALA A 24 7.12 -10.76 6.14
CA ALA A 24 7.13 -11.45 4.84
C ALA A 24 5.73 -11.55 4.22
N TYR A 25 4.72 -11.89 5.03
CA TYR A 25 3.33 -11.95 4.56
C TYR A 25 2.81 -10.58 4.16
N ALA A 26 3.06 -9.55 4.97
CA ALA A 26 2.63 -8.19 4.68
C ALA A 26 3.18 -7.69 3.33
N LEU A 27 4.49 -7.83 3.09
CA LEU A 27 5.13 -7.28 1.90
C LEU A 27 4.93 -8.15 0.66
N SER A 28 5.19 -9.46 0.75
CA SER A 28 5.18 -10.32 -0.43
C SER A 28 3.78 -10.82 -0.80
N ALA A 29 2.97 -11.24 0.18
CA ALA A 29 1.64 -11.74 -0.12
C ALA A 29 0.63 -10.61 -0.31
N LEU A 30 0.43 -9.73 0.69
CA LEU A 30 -0.63 -8.72 0.65
C LEU A 30 -0.36 -7.58 -0.34
N VAL A 31 0.90 -7.15 -0.50
CA VAL A 31 1.23 -6.00 -1.36
C VAL A 31 1.57 -6.41 -2.80
N VAL A 32 2.21 -7.57 -3.01
CA VAL A 32 2.72 -7.92 -4.34
C VAL A 32 1.84 -8.95 -5.03
N ILE A 33 1.56 -10.11 -4.42
CA ILE A 33 0.96 -11.23 -5.15
C ILE A 33 -0.56 -11.21 -5.14
N LEU A 34 -1.19 -11.07 -3.99
CA LEU A 34 -2.65 -11.19 -3.88
C LEU A 34 -3.43 -10.11 -4.66
N PRO A 35 -2.96 -8.84 -4.75
CA PRO A 35 -3.59 -7.82 -5.58
C PRO A 35 -3.58 -8.13 -7.07
N VAL A 36 -2.69 -9.00 -7.53
CA VAL A 36 -2.58 -9.44 -8.93
C VAL A 36 -3.33 -10.75 -9.12
N MET A 37 -3.05 -11.75 -8.30
CA MET A 37 -3.56 -13.11 -8.45
C MET A 37 -5.08 -13.20 -8.31
N ILE A 38 -5.68 -12.60 -7.29
CA ILE A 38 -7.13 -12.71 -7.05
C ILE A 38 -7.94 -12.03 -8.17
N PRO A 39 -7.62 -10.80 -8.62
CA PRO A 39 -8.25 -10.21 -9.80
C PRO A 39 -8.06 -11.04 -11.08
N GLN A 40 -6.90 -11.64 -11.30
CA GLN A 40 -6.66 -12.52 -12.45
C GLN A 40 -7.58 -13.73 -12.45
N ILE A 41 -7.72 -14.41 -11.30
CA ILE A 41 -8.64 -15.56 -11.16
C ILE A 41 -10.10 -15.11 -11.38
N PHE A 42 -10.49 -13.97 -10.83
CA PHE A 42 -11.83 -13.40 -11.05
C PHE A 42 -12.08 -13.14 -12.54
N ASN A 43 -11.15 -12.47 -13.21
CA ASN A 43 -11.29 -12.10 -14.62
C ASN A 43 -11.33 -13.34 -15.53
N SER A 44 -10.57 -14.40 -15.21
CA SER A 44 -10.60 -15.66 -15.98
C SER A 44 -11.95 -16.37 -15.91
N LEU A 45 -12.67 -16.22 -14.80
CA LEU A 45 -13.98 -16.86 -14.59
C LEU A 45 -15.16 -16.03 -15.09
N THR A 46 -15.06 -14.70 -15.04
CA THR A 46 -16.17 -13.78 -15.33
C THR A 46 -16.07 -13.09 -16.69
N GLY A 47 -14.94 -13.27 -17.40
CA GLY A 47 -14.65 -12.52 -18.64
C GLY A 47 -14.24 -11.07 -18.37
N GLY A 48 -13.88 -10.73 -17.13
CA GLY A 48 -13.40 -9.39 -16.71
C GLY A 48 -14.39 -8.58 -15.88
N GLU A 49 -15.70 -8.81 -16.06
CA GLU A 49 -16.74 -8.09 -15.33
C GLU A 49 -17.93 -9.02 -14.97
N THR A 50 -18.57 -8.73 -13.86
CA THR A 50 -19.84 -9.37 -13.49
C THR A 50 -20.77 -8.38 -12.81
N LYS A 51 -22.08 -8.61 -12.88
CA LYS A 51 -23.06 -7.78 -12.17
C LYS A 51 -23.53 -8.47 -10.91
N LEU A 52 -23.34 -7.82 -9.77
CA LEU A 52 -23.83 -8.30 -8.48
C LEU A 52 -24.58 -7.17 -7.77
N PHE A 53 -25.82 -7.42 -7.36
CA PHE A 53 -26.71 -6.42 -6.71
C PHE A 53 -26.81 -5.08 -7.48
N GLY A 54 -26.80 -5.11 -8.81
CA GLY A 54 -26.86 -3.92 -9.65
C GLY A 54 -25.52 -3.16 -9.83
N LEU A 55 -24.45 -3.61 -9.18
CA LEU A 55 -23.09 -3.04 -9.31
C LEU A 55 -22.31 -3.87 -10.32
N THR A 56 -21.58 -3.20 -11.21
CA THR A 56 -20.60 -3.85 -12.08
C THR A 56 -19.30 -4.04 -11.32
N LEU A 57 -18.94 -5.30 -11.05
CA LEU A 57 -17.71 -5.67 -10.37
C LEU A 57 -16.64 -6.03 -11.41
N THR A 58 -15.50 -5.38 -11.31
CA THR A 58 -14.25 -5.76 -11.97
C THR A 58 -13.38 -6.57 -11.00
N GLY A 59 -12.33 -7.24 -11.49
CA GLY A 59 -11.43 -8.00 -10.62
C GLY A 59 -10.80 -7.16 -9.50
N THR A 60 -10.47 -5.90 -9.79
CA THR A 60 -9.91 -4.96 -8.81
C THR A 60 -10.94 -4.54 -7.76
N SER A 61 -12.18 -4.21 -8.17
CA SER A 61 -13.24 -3.85 -7.22
C SER A 61 -13.66 -5.06 -6.37
N PHE A 62 -13.71 -6.26 -6.94
CA PHE A 62 -13.95 -7.49 -6.20
C PHE A 62 -12.89 -7.71 -5.10
N TYR A 63 -11.60 -7.56 -5.45
CA TYR A 63 -10.51 -7.68 -4.48
C TYR A 63 -10.58 -6.62 -3.38
N ALA A 64 -10.94 -5.38 -3.72
CA ALA A 64 -11.16 -4.33 -2.73
C ALA A 64 -12.28 -4.66 -1.73
N PHE A 65 -13.42 -5.21 -2.21
CA PHE A 65 -14.48 -5.70 -1.33
C PHE A 65 -14.02 -6.86 -0.45
N LEU A 66 -13.22 -7.77 -0.97
CA LEU A 66 -12.67 -8.89 -0.22
C LEU A 66 -11.74 -8.42 0.91
N ILE A 67 -10.87 -7.43 0.65
CA ILE A 67 -10.04 -6.78 1.67
C ILE A 67 -10.91 -6.12 2.74
N GLY A 68 -11.94 -5.36 2.33
CA GLY A 68 -12.87 -4.70 3.23
C GLY A 68 -13.58 -5.70 4.15
N PHE A 69 -14.13 -6.76 3.58
CA PHE A 69 -14.77 -7.83 4.36
C PHE A 69 -13.81 -8.52 5.33
N GLY A 70 -12.58 -8.83 4.89
CA GLY A 70 -11.53 -9.39 5.75
C GLY A 70 -11.16 -8.45 6.90
N SER A 71 -11.10 -7.15 6.65
CA SER A 71 -10.84 -6.14 7.68
C SER A 71 -11.94 -6.06 8.73
N ILE A 72 -13.22 -6.12 8.31
CA ILE A 72 -14.37 -6.18 9.23
C ILE A 72 -14.30 -7.44 10.10
N LEU A 73 -13.99 -8.58 9.50
CA LEU A 73 -13.87 -9.86 10.22
C LEU A 73 -12.79 -9.78 11.32
N VAL A 74 -11.61 -9.29 10.98
CA VAL A 74 -10.51 -9.08 11.94
C VAL A 74 -10.91 -8.06 13.01
N ALA A 75 -11.54 -6.95 12.64
CA ALA A 75 -11.99 -5.92 13.57
C ALA A 75 -12.96 -6.47 14.63
N ILE A 76 -13.89 -7.34 14.24
CA ILE A 76 -14.84 -7.95 15.18
C ILE A 76 -14.17 -9.01 16.06
N ILE A 77 -13.31 -9.85 15.48
CA ILE A 77 -12.74 -11.02 16.17
C ILE A 77 -11.61 -10.61 17.13
N SER A 78 -10.77 -9.63 16.75
CA SER A 78 -9.57 -9.27 17.54
C SER A 78 -9.87 -8.85 18.99
N PRO A 79 -10.84 -7.97 19.29
CA PRO A 79 -11.15 -7.61 20.67
C PRO A 79 -11.70 -8.79 21.47
N ILE A 80 -12.51 -9.66 20.85
CA ILE A 80 -13.09 -10.85 21.52
C ILE A 80 -11.97 -11.78 21.99
N ILE A 81 -11.02 -12.06 21.10
CA ILE A 81 -9.86 -12.90 21.39
C ILE A 81 -8.94 -12.23 22.42
N GLY A 82 -8.80 -10.90 22.36
CA GLY A 82 -8.05 -10.11 23.33
C GLY A 82 -8.55 -10.35 24.76
N VAL A 83 -9.87 -10.24 24.97
CA VAL A 83 -10.50 -10.52 26.28
C VAL A 83 -10.24 -11.95 26.74
N ILE A 84 -10.33 -12.93 25.86
CA ILE A 84 -10.04 -14.33 26.20
C ILE A 84 -8.58 -14.50 26.58
N ALA A 85 -7.66 -13.88 25.82
CA ALA A 85 -6.22 -13.96 26.03
C ALA A 85 -5.75 -13.32 27.35
N ASP A 86 -6.46 -12.32 27.87
CA ASP A 86 -6.14 -11.69 29.16
C ASP A 86 -6.73 -12.45 30.35
N LYS A 87 -7.78 -13.25 30.16
CA LYS A 87 -8.41 -14.02 31.25
C LYS A 87 -7.79 -15.40 31.47
N TYR A 88 -7.12 -15.93 30.47
CA TYR A 88 -6.52 -17.26 30.50
C TYR A 88 -5.05 -17.17 30.09
N PRO A 89 -4.13 -17.95 30.71
CA PRO A 89 -2.73 -17.99 30.34
C PRO A 89 -2.56 -18.81 29.02
N ILE A 90 -3.09 -18.27 27.91
CA ILE A 90 -3.12 -18.93 26.60
C ILE A 90 -2.67 -18.00 25.46
N LYS A 91 -2.06 -16.86 25.74
CA LYS A 91 -1.60 -15.91 24.72
C LYS A 91 -0.70 -16.56 23.71
N LYS A 92 0.30 -17.31 24.17
CA LYS A 92 1.24 -18.03 23.31
C LYS A 92 0.53 -19.12 22.47
N LYS A 93 -0.40 -19.86 23.09
CA LYS A 93 -1.19 -20.88 22.40
C LYS A 93 -2.12 -20.30 21.35
N LEU A 94 -2.75 -19.16 21.63
CA LEU A 94 -3.59 -18.43 20.66
C LEU A 94 -2.75 -17.92 19.49
N LEU A 95 -1.61 -17.29 19.76
CA LEU A 95 -0.69 -16.81 18.74
C LEU A 95 -0.19 -17.96 17.85
N TRP A 96 0.07 -19.14 18.45
CA TRP A 96 0.44 -20.35 17.71
C TRP A 96 -0.64 -20.76 16.70
N TRP A 97 -1.91 -20.82 17.12
CA TRP A 97 -3.01 -21.17 16.22
C TRP A 97 -3.24 -20.14 15.12
N TYR A 98 -3.16 -18.84 15.44
CA TYR A 98 -3.21 -17.79 14.42
C TYR A 98 -2.09 -17.93 13.40
N THR A 99 -0.87 -18.18 13.85
CA THR A 99 0.29 -18.39 12.98
C THR A 99 0.11 -19.64 12.10
N LEU A 100 -0.33 -20.74 12.66
CA LEU A 100 -0.56 -21.98 11.88
C LEU A 100 -1.64 -21.79 10.81
N ILE A 101 -2.78 -21.21 11.17
CA ILE A 101 -3.86 -20.94 10.21
C ILE A 101 -3.33 -20.01 9.10
N GLY A 102 -2.65 -18.92 9.47
CA GLY A 102 -2.07 -17.97 8.52
C GLY A 102 -1.10 -18.66 7.55
N VAL A 103 -0.15 -19.41 8.08
CA VAL A 103 0.88 -20.13 7.30
C VAL A 103 0.27 -21.18 6.37
N ILE A 104 -0.60 -22.03 6.88
CA ILE A 104 -1.21 -23.11 6.09
C ILE A 104 -2.06 -22.53 4.96
N CYS A 105 -2.91 -21.54 5.27
CA CYS A 105 -3.75 -20.91 4.25
C CYS A 105 -2.93 -20.13 3.21
N THR A 106 -1.83 -19.48 3.61
CA THR A 106 -0.90 -18.83 2.67
C THR A 106 -0.21 -19.83 1.75
N ALA A 107 0.23 -20.97 2.27
CA ALA A 107 0.82 -22.05 1.46
C ALA A 107 -0.19 -22.63 0.47
N LEU A 108 -1.42 -22.88 0.92
CA LEU A 108 -2.51 -23.38 0.07
C LEU A 108 -2.92 -22.37 -1.02
N LEU A 109 -2.87 -21.08 -0.75
CA LEU A 109 -3.06 -20.04 -1.78
C LEU A 109 -2.06 -20.18 -2.93
N GLY A 110 -0.84 -20.67 -2.68
CA GLY A 110 0.15 -20.94 -3.71
C GLY A 110 -0.24 -22.08 -4.67
N ILE A 111 -1.21 -22.92 -4.33
CA ILE A 111 -1.70 -24.01 -5.18
C ILE A 111 -2.88 -23.56 -6.05
N ILE A 112 -3.59 -22.51 -5.62
CA ILE A 112 -4.82 -22.02 -6.27
C ILE A 112 -4.65 -21.76 -7.76
N PRO A 113 -3.56 -21.15 -8.27
CA PRO A 113 -3.41 -20.88 -9.69
C PRO A 113 -3.41 -22.12 -10.60
N TYR A 114 -3.27 -23.31 -10.03
CA TYR A 114 -3.31 -24.59 -10.75
C TYR A 114 -4.67 -25.30 -10.69
N LEU A 115 -5.65 -24.70 -10.02
CA LEU A 115 -6.98 -25.28 -9.84
C LEU A 115 -8.02 -24.51 -10.67
N ASP A 116 -8.86 -25.25 -11.38
CA ASP A 116 -9.98 -24.68 -12.09
C ASP A 116 -11.09 -24.21 -11.13
N ASN A 117 -11.75 -23.10 -11.44
CA ASN A 117 -12.91 -22.57 -10.70
C ASN A 117 -12.65 -22.33 -9.20
N ALA A 118 -11.42 -22.03 -8.81
CA ALA A 118 -10.99 -21.95 -7.41
C ALA A 118 -11.19 -20.56 -6.74
N LEU A 119 -11.98 -19.63 -7.32
CA LEU A 119 -12.17 -18.28 -6.77
C LEU A 119 -12.71 -18.29 -5.34
N ILE A 120 -13.75 -19.07 -5.06
CA ILE A 120 -14.35 -19.16 -3.72
C ILE A 120 -13.33 -19.70 -2.71
N LEU A 121 -12.56 -20.73 -3.11
CA LEU A 121 -11.52 -21.28 -2.26
C LEU A 121 -10.39 -20.26 -2.03
N ALA A 122 -9.99 -19.52 -3.05
CA ALA A 122 -9.01 -18.43 -2.93
C ALA A 122 -9.47 -17.35 -1.94
N CYS A 123 -10.72 -16.91 -2.04
CA CYS A 123 -11.30 -15.94 -1.11
C CYS A 123 -11.32 -16.46 0.33
N PHE A 124 -11.75 -17.70 0.53
CA PHE A 124 -11.79 -18.34 1.85
C PHE A 124 -10.40 -18.44 2.47
N LEU A 125 -9.42 -18.94 1.71
CA LEU A 125 -8.02 -19.07 2.15
C LEU A 125 -7.40 -17.68 2.42
N TYR A 126 -7.70 -16.67 1.59
CA TYR A 126 -7.28 -15.31 1.84
C TYR A 126 -7.81 -14.78 3.17
N LEU A 127 -9.12 -14.92 3.42
CA LEU A 127 -9.75 -14.44 4.65
C LEU A 127 -9.14 -15.10 5.89
N LEU A 128 -8.89 -16.40 5.84
CA LEU A 128 -8.24 -17.13 6.94
C LEU A 128 -6.77 -16.75 7.11
N SER A 129 -6.01 -16.58 6.01
CA SER A 129 -4.61 -16.16 6.10
C SER A 129 -4.49 -14.74 6.66
N ASN A 130 -5.36 -13.82 6.23
CA ASN A 130 -5.40 -12.45 6.76
C ASN A 130 -5.87 -12.41 8.23
N LEU A 131 -6.80 -13.27 8.63
CA LEU A 131 -7.19 -13.41 10.03
C LEU A 131 -6.02 -13.93 10.86
N GLY A 132 -5.28 -14.94 10.36
CA GLY A 132 -4.07 -15.47 11.00
C GLY A 132 -3.01 -14.39 11.20
N PHE A 133 -2.77 -13.59 10.19
CA PHE A 133 -1.82 -12.47 10.24
C PHE A 133 -2.30 -11.35 11.14
N SER A 134 -3.41 -10.70 10.80
CA SER A 134 -3.87 -9.48 11.45
C SER A 134 -4.43 -9.72 12.86
N GLY A 135 -5.16 -10.84 13.05
CA GLY A 135 -5.65 -11.26 14.37
C GLY A 135 -4.52 -11.68 15.31
N GLY A 136 -3.49 -12.34 14.75
CA GLY A 136 -2.28 -12.70 15.48
C GLY A 136 -1.49 -11.51 15.99
N LEU A 137 -1.45 -10.40 15.25
CA LEU A 137 -0.74 -9.18 15.67
C LEU A 137 -1.25 -8.60 16.99
N ALA A 138 -2.56 -8.61 17.24
CA ALA A 138 -3.13 -8.12 18.50
C ALA A 138 -2.58 -8.90 19.71
N VAL A 139 -2.57 -10.23 19.57
CA VAL A 139 -2.01 -11.12 20.61
C VAL A 139 -0.49 -10.94 20.72
N TYR A 140 0.23 -10.86 19.62
CA TYR A 140 1.67 -10.63 19.59
C TYR A 140 2.07 -9.32 20.29
N TYR A 141 1.38 -8.21 20.01
CA TYR A 141 1.66 -6.93 20.65
C TYR A 141 1.37 -6.97 22.16
N SER A 142 0.40 -7.77 22.61
CA SER A 142 0.06 -7.90 24.02
C SER A 142 1.15 -8.55 24.89
N PHE A 143 2.19 -9.16 24.28
CA PHE A 143 3.38 -9.63 25.02
C PHE A 143 4.30 -8.49 25.46
N MET A 144 4.32 -7.37 24.72
CA MET A 144 5.27 -6.28 24.89
C MET A 144 5.32 -5.71 26.32
N PRO A 145 4.19 -5.48 27.04
CA PRO A 145 4.22 -4.99 28.42
C PRO A 145 4.87 -5.94 29.43
N PHE A 146 5.01 -7.23 29.07
CA PHE A 146 5.60 -8.26 29.92
C PHE A 146 7.08 -8.52 29.59
N LEU A 147 7.56 -8.09 28.43
CA LEU A 147 8.93 -8.31 27.97
C LEU A 147 9.90 -7.26 28.50
N SER A 148 9.42 -6.11 28.95
CA SER A 148 10.24 -5.00 29.40
C SER A 148 9.53 -4.05 30.35
N GLU A 149 10.33 -3.21 31.01
CA GLU A 149 9.81 -2.07 31.76
C GLU A 149 9.27 -0.98 30.82
N LYS A 150 8.37 -0.13 31.33
CA LYS A 150 7.75 0.95 30.54
C LYS A 150 8.80 1.90 29.92
N SER A 151 9.92 2.11 30.59
CA SER A 151 11.02 2.99 30.17
C SER A 151 11.81 2.50 28.94
N SER A 152 11.76 1.21 28.62
CA SER A 152 12.49 0.61 27.49
C SER A 152 11.59 0.13 26.34
N GLN A 153 10.29 0.38 26.42
CA GLN A 153 9.33 -0.09 25.41
C GLN A 153 9.52 0.57 24.05
N ASP A 154 9.98 1.84 24.03
CA ASP A 154 10.27 2.57 22.77
C ASP A 154 11.40 1.92 21.98
N GLU A 155 12.50 1.58 22.68
CA GLU A 155 13.64 0.92 22.07
C GLU A 155 13.24 -0.47 21.54
N ILE A 156 12.57 -1.25 22.36
CA ILE A 156 12.14 -2.62 22.00
C ILE A 156 11.17 -2.60 20.83
N SER A 157 10.18 -1.71 20.85
CA SER A 157 9.23 -1.56 19.74
C SER A 157 9.94 -1.18 18.43
N SER A 158 10.90 -0.25 18.50
CA SER A 158 11.65 0.23 17.33
C SER A 158 12.56 -0.85 16.75
N ILE A 159 13.26 -1.59 17.61
CA ILE A 159 14.12 -2.72 17.20
C ILE A 159 13.27 -3.82 16.55
N GLY A 160 12.14 -4.22 17.15
CA GLY A 160 11.24 -5.22 16.58
C GLY A 160 10.73 -4.81 15.20
N THR A 161 10.29 -3.55 15.06
CA THR A 161 9.84 -3.01 13.77
C THR A 161 10.96 -3.03 12.73
N ALA A 162 12.20 -2.67 13.11
CA ALA A 162 13.35 -2.72 12.21
C ALA A 162 13.68 -4.17 11.78
N TYR A 163 13.56 -5.14 12.68
CA TYR A 163 13.67 -6.57 12.33
C TYR A 163 12.60 -6.98 11.31
N GLY A 164 11.36 -6.54 11.49
CA GLY A 164 10.28 -6.79 10.55
C GLY A 164 10.60 -6.26 9.16
N PHE A 165 11.00 -4.99 9.03
CA PHE A 165 11.38 -4.41 7.75
C PHE A 165 12.57 -5.12 7.12
N ALA A 166 13.58 -5.52 7.91
CA ALA A 166 14.75 -6.24 7.39
C ALA A 166 14.36 -7.62 6.85
N GLY A 167 13.58 -8.40 7.60
CA GLY A 167 13.12 -9.73 7.19
C GLY A 167 12.20 -9.68 5.98
N GLY A 168 11.23 -8.75 6.00
CA GLY A 168 10.30 -8.56 4.90
C GLY A 168 10.99 -8.06 3.63
N SER A 169 11.93 -7.13 3.72
CA SER A 169 12.68 -6.63 2.57
C SER A 169 13.58 -7.70 1.96
N LEU A 170 14.25 -8.51 2.78
CA LEU A 170 15.14 -9.57 2.30
C LEU A 170 14.38 -10.59 1.46
N ILE A 171 13.26 -11.10 1.98
CA ILE A 171 12.45 -12.07 1.23
C ILE A 171 11.79 -11.42 0.01
N LEU A 172 11.36 -10.15 0.10
CA LEU A 172 10.77 -9.42 -1.03
C LEU A 172 11.77 -9.27 -2.19
N ILE A 173 13.04 -8.97 -1.92
CA ILE A 173 14.09 -8.88 -2.95
C ILE A 173 14.19 -10.23 -3.70
N ILE A 174 14.22 -11.34 -2.98
CA ILE A 174 14.25 -12.69 -3.56
C ILE A 174 13.01 -12.92 -4.44
N HIS A 175 11.84 -12.56 -3.94
CA HIS A 175 10.58 -12.72 -4.66
C HIS A 175 10.50 -11.87 -5.93
N LEU A 176 10.89 -10.60 -5.86
CA LEU A 176 10.93 -9.71 -7.02
C LEU A 176 11.90 -10.21 -8.08
N PHE A 177 13.06 -10.73 -7.69
CA PHE A 177 14.00 -11.34 -8.62
C PHE A 177 13.34 -12.48 -9.42
N PHE A 178 12.68 -13.43 -8.75
CA PHE A 178 12.01 -14.53 -9.44
C PHE A 178 10.81 -14.06 -10.27
N MET A 179 10.03 -13.10 -9.79
CA MET A 179 8.88 -12.55 -10.51
C MET A 179 9.30 -11.83 -11.80
N ILE A 180 10.39 -11.05 -11.76
CA ILE A 180 10.93 -10.35 -12.94
C ILE A 180 11.48 -11.37 -13.94
N GLN A 181 12.32 -12.32 -13.49
CA GLN A 181 12.92 -13.32 -14.37
C GLN A 181 11.88 -14.21 -15.04
N SER A 182 10.82 -14.55 -14.34
CA SER A 182 9.72 -15.38 -14.87
C SER A 182 8.68 -14.62 -15.67
N LYS A 183 8.80 -13.27 -15.77
CA LYS A 183 7.78 -12.38 -16.35
C LYS A 183 6.40 -12.58 -15.70
N GLY A 184 6.35 -12.85 -14.40
CA GLY A 184 5.12 -13.07 -13.65
C GLY A 184 4.45 -14.44 -13.88
N ALA A 185 5.19 -15.44 -14.33
CA ALA A 185 4.66 -16.78 -14.55
C ALA A 185 3.99 -17.37 -13.30
N ILE A 186 3.00 -18.25 -13.51
CA ILE A 186 2.19 -18.87 -12.44
C ILE A 186 3.06 -19.55 -11.38
N TRP A 187 4.09 -20.31 -11.79
CA TRP A 187 4.98 -20.97 -10.84
C TRP A 187 5.70 -20.00 -9.90
N ALA A 188 6.05 -18.80 -10.38
CA ALA A 188 6.71 -17.79 -9.56
C ALA A 188 5.74 -17.17 -8.53
N GLN A 189 4.48 -16.95 -8.91
CA GLN A 189 3.44 -16.52 -7.95
C GLN A 189 3.25 -17.56 -6.84
N SER A 190 3.19 -18.83 -7.22
CA SER A 190 3.10 -19.95 -6.28
C SER A 190 4.33 -20.06 -5.39
N PHE A 191 5.53 -19.90 -5.95
CA PHE A 191 6.78 -19.90 -5.18
C PHE A 191 6.79 -18.78 -4.15
N VAL A 192 6.36 -17.57 -4.50
CA VAL A 192 6.28 -16.43 -3.56
C VAL A 192 5.37 -16.76 -2.37
N LEU A 193 4.18 -17.33 -2.59
CA LEU A 193 3.25 -17.65 -1.51
C LEU A 193 3.75 -18.78 -0.62
N ILE A 194 4.27 -19.87 -1.21
CA ILE A 194 4.77 -21.04 -0.46
C ILE A 194 6.03 -20.67 0.33
N SER A 195 6.97 -19.94 -0.27
CA SER A 195 8.19 -19.48 0.43
C SER A 195 7.89 -18.44 1.50
N THR A 196 6.90 -17.55 1.31
CA THR A 196 6.40 -16.65 2.35
C THR A 196 5.86 -17.43 3.55
N ALA A 197 5.05 -18.46 3.30
CA ALA A 197 4.52 -19.31 4.35
C ALA A 197 5.64 -20.06 5.10
N ALA A 198 6.60 -20.62 4.37
CA ALA A 198 7.76 -21.30 4.96
C ALA A 198 8.62 -20.34 5.80
N TRP A 199 8.89 -19.13 5.30
CA TRP A 199 9.62 -18.08 6.02
C TRP A 199 8.91 -17.69 7.31
N TRP A 200 7.61 -17.41 7.24
CA TRP A 200 6.81 -17.06 8.40
C TRP A 200 6.80 -18.17 9.45
N PHE A 201 6.64 -19.41 9.04
CA PHE A 201 6.69 -20.54 9.95
C PHE A 201 8.06 -20.72 10.61
N LEU A 202 9.13 -20.83 9.81
CA LEU A 202 10.47 -21.15 10.29
C LEU A 202 11.00 -20.10 11.28
N PHE A 203 10.90 -18.83 10.91
CA PHE A 203 11.35 -17.73 11.79
C PHE A 203 10.38 -17.46 12.94
N GLY A 204 9.08 -17.68 12.74
CA GLY A 204 8.08 -17.60 13.81
C GLY A 204 8.31 -18.60 14.95
N LEU A 205 8.91 -19.78 14.66
CA LEU A 205 9.24 -20.79 15.67
C LEU A 205 10.18 -20.25 16.77
N PHE A 206 11.00 -19.24 16.49
CA PHE A 206 11.88 -18.64 17.51
C PHE A 206 11.11 -18.02 18.67
N LEU A 207 9.96 -17.37 18.40
CA LEU A 207 9.09 -16.85 19.47
C LEU A 207 8.54 -18.02 20.32
N PHE A 208 7.99 -19.03 19.66
CA PHE A 208 7.35 -20.15 20.37
C PHE A 208 8.34 -20.99 21.18
N LYS A 209 9.62 -21.01 20.80
CA LYS A 209 10.69 -21.70 21.53
C LYS A 209 11.25 -20.85 22.70
N ASN A 210 11.42 -19.56 22.51
CA ASN A 210 12.25 -18.72 23.36
C ASN A 210 11.44 -17.78 24.26
N THR A 211 10.16 -17.48 23.94
CA THR A 211 9.34 -16.56 24.71
C THR A 211 8.37 -17.32 25.61
N ASP A 212 8.36 -16.98 26.89
CA ASP A 212 7.48 -17.62 27.88
C ASP A 212 6.05 -17.06 27.81
N GLU A 213 5.07 -17.87 28.25
CA GLU A 213 3.70 -17.40 28.45
C GLU A 213 3.68 -16.33 29.53
N PRO A 214 3.11 -15.14 29.31
CA PRO A 214 2.97 -14.11 30.33
C PRO A 214 2.22 -14.64 31.57
N ASN A 215 2.79 -14.39 32.76
CA ASN A 215 2.18 -14.83 34.00
C ASN A 215 0.97 -13.94 34.34
N ILE A 216 -0.22 -14.50 34.19
CA ILE A 216 -1.49 -13.83 34.47
C ILE A 216 -2.09 -14.45 35.74
N GLN A 217 -2.24 -13.65 36.80
CA GLN A 217 -2.68 -14.12 38.12
C GLN A 217 -4.18 -14.48 38.23
N THR A 218 -4.97 -14.24 37.18
CA THR A 218 -6.43 -14.45 37.24
C THR A 218 -6.81 -15.83 36.70
N VAL A 219 -7.23 -16.71 37.57
CA VAL A 219 -7.78 -18.03 37.22
C VAL A 219 -9.31 -17.94 37.17
N TYR A 220 -9.87 -17.90 35.98
CA TYR A 220 -11.31 -18.04 35.79
C TYR A 220 -11.74 -19.51 35.68
N LYS A 221 -12.95 -19.85 36.20
CA LYS A 221 -13.54 -21.20 36.04
C LYS A 221 -13.67 -21.52 34.54
N LYS A 222 -13.32 -22.76 34.16
CA LYS A 222 -13.52 -23.26 32.79
C LYS A 222 -14.98 -23.03 32.34
N ARG A 223 -15.17 -22.36 31.22
CA ARG A 223 -16.49 -22.16 30.59
C ARG A 223 -16.51 -22.87 29.22
N SER A 224 -17.74 -23.14 28.74
CA SER A 224 -17.92 -23.62 27.38
C SER A 224 -17.48 -22.54 26.36
N ILE A 225 -17.15 -22.94 25.15
CA ILE A 225 -16.75 -22.02 24.05
C ILE A 225 -17.80 -20.92 23.87
N PHE A 226 -19.08 -21.28 23.84
CA PHE A 226 -20.18 -20.31 23.73
C PHE A 226 -20.25 -19.35 24.92
N GLY A 227 -20.02 -19.87 26.14
CA GLY A 227 -19.95 -19.05 27.35
C GLY A 227 -18.75 -18.10 27.37
N LEU A 228 -17.64 -18.44 26.68
CA LEU A 228 -16.48 -17.57 26.51
C LEU A 228 -16.78 -16.42 25.53
N PHE A 229 -17.43 -16.71 24.41
CA PHE A 229 -17.85 -15.69 23.46
C PHE A 229 -18.86 -14.71 24.06
N SER A 230 -19.89 -15.22 24.76
CA SER A 230 -20.88 -14.37 25.45
C SER A 230 -20.22 -13.49 26.52
N LEU A 231 -19.29 -14.04 27.29
CA LEU A 231 -18.52 -13.27 28.28
C LEU A 231 -17.65 -12.20 27.60
N ALA A 232 -16.95 -12.56 26.53
CA ALA A 232 -16.10 -11.63 25.79
C ALA A 232 -16.92 -10.49 25.18
N PHE A 233 -18.10 -10.78 24.61
CA PHE A 233 -18.97 -9.78 24.02
C PHE A 233 -19.53 -8.82 25.07
N SER A 234 -19.99 -9.34 26.21
CA SER A 234 -20.43 -8.52 27.35
C SER A 234 -19.30 -7.65 27.90
N GLN A 235 -18.10 -8.19 27.96
CA GLN A 235 -16.93 -7.46 28.45
C GLN A 235 -16.45 -6.40 27.46
N LEU A 236 -16.49 -6.66 26.15
CA LEU A 236 -16.22 -5.65 25.14
C LEU A 236 -17.07 -4.39 25.30
N PHE A 237 -18.37 -4.58 25.56
CA PHE A 237 -19.26 -3.46 25.80
C PHE A 237 -18.90 -2.69 27.08
N ASN A 238 -18.49 -3.41 28.12
CA ASN A 238 -17.98 -2.80 29.34
C ASN A 238 -16.64 -2.12 29.13
N THR A 239 -15.75 -2.71 28.33
CA THR A 239 -14.45 -2.10 27.99
C THR A 239 -14.62 -0.85 27.17
N PHE A 240 -15.55 -0.83 26.21
CA PHE A 240 -15.89 0.40 25.48
C PHE A 240 -16.33 1.52 26.43
N LYS A 241 -17.19 1.20 27.42
CA LYS A 241 -17.57 2.15 28.48
C LYS A 241 -16.37 2.53 29.37
N ASN A 242 -15.49 1.60 29.66
CA ASN A 242 -14.33 1.84 30.48
C ASN A 242 -13.25 2.66 29.75
N ILE A 243 -13.03 2.46 28.45
CA ILE A 243 -12.13 3.29 27.62
C ILE A 243 -12.53 4.77 27.70
N LEU A 244 -13.84 5.07 27.76
CA LEU A 244 -14.33 6.44 27.94
C LEU A 244 -13.88 7.08 29.27
N LYS A 245 -13.48 6.28 30.29
CA LYS A 245 -12.92 6.75 31.55
C LYS A 245 -11.43 7.09 31.44
N PHE A 246 -10.70 6.46 30.51
CA PHE A 246 -9.30 6.74 30.21
C PHE A 246 -9.21 7.87 29.18
N LYS A 247 -9.27 9.10 29.65
CA LYS A 247 -9.33 10.28 28.79
C LYS A 247 -8.15 10.36 27.82
N GLN A 248 -6.94 10.07 28.33
CA GLN A 248 -5.74 10.16 27.50
C GLN A 248 -5.68 9.04 26.46
N LEU A 249 -6.09 7.84 26.82
CA LEU A 249 -6.20 6.74 25.86
C LEU A 249 -7.19 7.07 24.75
N LEU A 250 -8.36 7.66 25.08
CA LEU A 250 -9.36 8.03 24.09
C LEU A 250 -8.81 9.09 23.11
N ILE A 251 -8.14 10.14 23.62
CA ILE A 251 -7.50 11.17 22.79
C ILE A 251 -6.47 10.51 21.85
N PHE A 252 -5.63 9.61 22.38
CA PHE A 252 -4.65 8.90 21.57
C PHE A 252 -5.30 8.04 20.49
N LEU A 253 -6.36 7.28 20.81
CA LEU A 253 -7.05 6.41 19.85
C LEU A 253 -7.74 7.21 18.74
N VAL A 254 -8.33 8.36 19.05
CA VAL A 254 -8.92 9.26 18.03
C VAL A 254 -7.83 9.85 17.15
N ALA A 255 -6.75 10.34 17.73
CA ALA A 255 -5.61 10.85 16.97
C ALA A 255 -5.03 9.75 16.07
N TYR A 256 -4.83 8.55 16.62
CA TYR A 256 -4.31 7.40 15.91
C TYR A 256 -5.21 6.98 14.75
N LEU A 257 -6.53 6.94 14.96
CA LEU A 257 -7.49 6.64 13.90
C LEU A 257 -7.29 7.58 12.72
N LEU A 258 -7.18 8.89 12.97
CA LEU A 258 -7.05 9.89 11.91
C LEU A 258 -5.69 9.80 11.20
N PHE A 259 -4.57 9.88 11.93
CA PHE A 259 -3.27 9.92 11.26
C PHE A 259 -2.89 8.56 10.65
N TYR A 260 -3.25 7.44 11.29
CA TYR A 260 -2.95 6.11 10.75
C TYR A 260 -3.81 5.75 9.54
N ASP A 261 -5.08 6.20 9.53
CA ASP A 261 -5.94 6.11 8.34
C ASP A 261 -5.31 6.82 7.14
N GLY A 262 -4.84 8.05 7.33
CA GLY A 262 -4.18 8.79 6.28
C GLY A 262 -2.91 8.10 5.78
N VAL A 263 -2.03 7.65 6.68
CA VAL A 263 -0.79 6.94 6.33
C VAL A 263 -1.08 5.65 5.56
N ASN A 264 -2.05 4.87 6.03
CA ASN A 264 -2.46 3.61 5.39
C ASN A 264 -3.08 3.84 4.02
N THR A 265 -3.89 4.90 3.89
CA THR A 265 -4.51 5.29 2.63
C THR A 265 -3.46 5.69 1.61
N ILE A 266 -2.50 6.56 1.96
CA ILE A 266 -1.39 6.92 1.06
C ILE A 266 -0.65 5.66 0.59
N ALA A 267 -0.34 4.74 1.50
CA ALA A 267 0.32 3.50 1.13
C ALA A 267 -0.51 2.66 0.14
N SER A 268 -1.83 2.55 0.35
CA SER A 268 -2.72 1.75 -0.51
C SER A 268 -2.98 2.36 -1.88
N ILE A 269 -3.04 3.69 -1.98
CA ILE A 269 -3.32 4.40 -3.24
C ILE A 269 -2.05 4.74 -4.03
N SER A 270 -0.86 4.68 -3.43
CA SER A 270 0.40 5.11 -4.07
C SER A 270 0.65 4.41 -5.41
N GLY A 271 0.37 3.12 -5.50
CA GLY A 271 0.50 2.38 -6.76
C GLY A 271 -0.42 2.88 -7.87
N ALA A 272 -1.68 3.18 -7.53
CA ALA A 272 -2.65 3.73 -8.48
C ALA A 272 -2.27 5.16 -8.87
N TYR A 273 -1.89 6.01 -7.91
CA TYR A 273 -1.43 7.37 -8.16
C TYR A 273 -0.20 7.39 -9.08
N GLY A 274 0.81 6.57 -8.79
CA GLY A 274 2.01 6.45 -9.62
C GLY A 274 1.68 6.03 -11.06
N SER A 275 0.78 5.07 -11.25
CA SER A 275 0.43 4.56 -12.59
C SER A 275 -0.56 5.45 -13.35
N GLN A 276 -1.52 6.06 -12.68
CA GLN A 276 -2.57 6.85 -13.34
C GLN A 276 -2.17 8.31 -13.54
N VAL A 277 -1.59 8.95 -12.52
CA VAL A 277 -1.22 10.38 -12.54
C VAL A 277 0.17 10.59 -13.12
N LEU A 278 1.14 9.79 -12.67
CA LEU A 278 2.55 9.96 -13.06
C LEU A 278 2.95 9.04 -14.23
N LYS A 279 2.06 8.14 -14.66
CA LYS A 279 2.27 7.14 -15.73
C LYS A 279 3.50 6.25 -15.51
N LEU A 280 3.84 6.01 -14.26
CA LEU A 280 4.95 5.13 -13.88
C LEU A 280 4.58 3.66 -14.07
N PRO A 281 5.52 2.82 -14.52
CA PRO A 281 5.28 1.39 -14.61
C PRO A 281 5.10 0.76 -13.21
N ALA A 282 4.37 -0.35 -13.14
CA ALA A 282 4.10 -1.06 -11.86
C ALA A 282 5.39 -1.45 -11.10
N THR A 283 6.49 -1.67 -11.83
CA THR A 283 7.81 -1.94 -11.25
C THR A 283 8.33 -0.78 -10.39
N MET A 284 8.00 0.47 -10.75
CA MET A 284 8.36 1.64 -9.95
C MET A 284 7.58 1.72 -8.63
N SER A 285 6.33 1.28 -8.62
CA SER A 285 5.56 1.17 -7.36
C SER A 285 6.20 0.13 -6.42
N ALA A 286 6.60 -1.03 -6.95
CA ALA A 286 7.32 -2.03 -6.17
C ALA A 286 8.68 -1.52 -5.68
N ALA A 287 9.41 -0.76 -6.51
CA ALA A 287 10.68 -0.15 -6.13
C ALA A 287 10.51 0.87 -4.99
N LEU A 288 9.47 1.72 -5.04
CA LEU A 288 9.16 2.66 -3.96
C LEU A 288 8.96 1.93 -2.62
N PHE A 289 8.13 0.89 -2.62
CA PHE A 289 7.89 0.11 -1.39
C PHE A 289 9.16 -0.55 -0.87
N LEU A 290 9.99 -1.12 -1.75
CA LEU A 290 11.24 -1.74 -1.36
C LEU A 290 12.21 -0.71 -0.76
N ILE A 291 12.40 0.42 -1.41
CA ILE A 291 13.27 1.52 -0.96
C ILE A 291 12.78 2.06 0.38
N ALA A 292 11.46 2.33 0.50
CA ALA A 292 10.88 2.81 1.74
C ALA A 292 11.13 1.83 2.90
N ASN A 293 10.97 0.52 2.69
CA ASN A 293 11.24 -0.49 3.71
C ASN A 293 12.74 -0.56 4.08
N LEU A 294 13.65 -0.51 3.10
CA LEU A 294 15.09 -0.53 3.35
C LEU A 294 15.55 0.70 4.15
N VAL A 295 15.06 1.88 3.81
CA VAL A 295 15.34 3.12 4.53
C VAL A 295 14.71 3.11 5.93
N ALA A 296 13.54 2.49 6.08
CA ALA A 296 12.86 2.39 7.38
C ALA A 296 13.67 1.61 8.41
N ILE A 297 14.53 0.67 8.00
CA ILE A 297 15.36 -0.12 8.93
C ILE A 297 16.24 0.77 9.80
N PRO A 298 17.19 1.53 9.25
CA PRO A 298 18.03 2.41 10.07
C PRO A 298 17.26 3.57 10.69
N SER A 299 16.28 4.12 9.99
CA SER A 299 15.50 5.27 10.45
C SER A 299 14.68 4.94 11.69
N THR A 300 14.01 3.79 11.72
CA THR A 300 13.22 3.35 12.89
C THR A 300 14.09 3.20 14.13
N VAL A 301 15.32 2.68 13.99
CA VAL A 301 16.26 2.56 15.11
C VAL A 301 16.73 3.94 15.59
N LEU A 302 17.05 4.85 14.65
CA LEU A 302 17.48 6.22 14.99
C LEU A 302 16.37 6.99 15.72
N PHE A 303 15.15 6.92 15.26
CA PHE A 303 14.00 7.54 15.93
C PHE A 303 13.65 6.84 17.24
N GLY A 304 13.90 5.52 17.37
CA GLY A 304 13.80 4.81 18.65
C GLY A 304 14.78 5.36 19.69
N MET A 305 16.02 5.62 19.28
CA MET A 305 17.03 6.27 20.15
C MET A 305 16.67 7.73 20.48
N LEU A 306 16.00 8.43 19.56
CA LEU A 306 15.47 9.78 19.83
C LEU A 306 14.34 9.73 20.86
N ALA A 307 13.44 8.74 20.73
CA ALA A 307 12.34 8.53 21.67
C ALA A 307 12.82 8.16 23.07
N GLU A 308 13.89 7.37 23.17
CA GLU A 308 14.55 7.06 24.46
C GLU A 308 15.05 8.35 25.17
N LYS A 309 15.55 9.32 24.39
CA LYS A 309 16.10 10.58 24.94
C LYS A 309 15.05 11.67 25.18
N LYS A 310 14.10 11.85 24.27
CA LYS A 310 13.11 12.95 24.28
C LYS A 310 11.70 12.49 24.64
N GLY A 311 11.48 11.20 24.73
CA GLY A 311 10.17 10.59 24.90
C GLY A 311 9.48 10.26 23.56
N PRO A 312 8.52 9.30 23.57
CA PRO A 312 7.82 8.84 22.36
C PRO A 312 6.85 9.88 21.78
N LYS A 313 6.20 10.70 22.63
CA LYS A 313 5.26 11.73 22.18
C LYS A 313 5.93 12.80 21.30
N PRO A 314 7.01 13.50 21.72
CA PRO A 314 7.69 14.47 20.86
C PRO A 314 8.23 13.83 19.57
N THR A 315 8.76 12.61 19.65
CA THR A 315 9.30 11.88 18.50
C THR A 315 8.21 11.59 17.48
N LEU A 316 7.06 11.06 17.91
CA LEU A 316 5.93 10.80 17.02
C LEU A 316 5.37 12.10 16.42
N MET A 317 5.33 13.20 17.20
CA MET A 317 4.90 14.52 16.71
C MET A 317 5.79 15.01 15.55
N ILE A 318 7.11 14.94 15.70
CA ILE A 318 8.07 15.32 14.64
C ILE A 318 7.79 14.49 13.38
N VAL A 319 7.62 13.19 13.53
CA VAL A 319 7.36 12.26 12.43
C VAL A 319 6.05 12.57 11.72
N LEU A 320 4.97 12.86 12.44
CA LEU A 320 3.67 13.20 11.84
C LEU A 320 3.73 14.52 11.05
N ILE A 321 4.41 15.55 11.59
CA ILE A 321 4.64 16.81 10.88
C ILE A 321 5.46 16.55 9.61
N THR A 322 6.53 15.75 9.72
CA THR A 322 7.35 15.37 8.55
C THR A 322 6.53 14.61 7.52
N TYR A 323 5.60 13.75 7.96
CA TYR A 323 4.74 13.00 7.04
C TYR A 323 3.76 13.91 6.28
N CYS A 324 3.21 14.95 6.92
CA CYS A 324 2.43 15.97 6.23
C CYS A 324 3.26 16.67 5.15
N PHE A 325 4.52 17.00 5.44
CA PHE A 325 5.44 17.61 4.48
C PHE A 325 5.73 16.69 3.28
N ILE A 326 5.94 15.40 3.54
CA ILE A 326 6.10 14.35 2.51
C ILE A 326 4.85 14.30 1.61
N GLY A 327 3.66 14.42 2.19
CA GLY A 327 2.41 14.47 1.44
C GLY A 327 2.35 15.67 0.47
N PHE A 328 2.72 16.87 0.91
CA PHE A 328 2.81 18.03 0.02
C PHE A 328 3.87 17.84 -1.08
N THR A 329 4.99 17.18 -0.78
CA THR A 329 5.98 16.81 -1.80
C THR A 329 5.38 15.84 -2.81
N ALA A 330 4.60 14.85 -2.38
CA ALA A 330 3.94 13.89 -3.26
C ALA A 330 2.95 14.55 -4.23
N ILE A 331 2.20 15.57 -3.79
CA ILE A 331 1.34 16.38 -4.68
C ILE A 331 2.18 17.11 -5.73
N GLY A 332 3.37 17.60 -5.36
CA GLY A 332 4.28 18.32 -6.24
C GLY A 332 5.04 17.47 -7.25
N LEU A 333 4.86 16.12 -7.23
CA LEU A 333 5.48 15.26 -8.22
C LEU A 333 4.80 15.42 -9.59
N SER A 334 5.63 15.56 -10.62
CA SER A 334 5.13 15.68 -11.99
C SER A 334 6.21 15.32 -13.00
N PRO A 335 5.82 14.72 -14.14
CA PRO A 335 6.76 14.54 -15.24
C PRO A 335 7.22 15.88 -15.78
N LEU A 336 8.46 15.91 -16.26
CA LEU A 336 8.98 17.10 -16.94
C LEU A 336 8.20 17.34 -18.24
N PRO A 337 8.08 18.58 -18.72
CA PRO A 337 7.51 18.89 -20.01
C PRO A 337 8.23 18.13 -21.14
N LEU A 338 7.51 17.81 -22.20
CA LEU A 338 8.10 17.22 -23.40
C LEU A 338 8.80 18.32 -24.20
N GLU A 339 10.11 18.39 -24.12
CA GLU A 339 10.89 19.40 -24.85
C GLU A 339 11.57 18.86 -26.09
N ASN A 340 12.01 17.60 -26.06
CA ASN A 340 12.77 16.98 -27.15
C ASN A 340 12.24 15.61 -27.52
N PRO A 341 11.62 15.46 -28.71
CA PRO A 341 11.11 14.15 -29.16
C PRO A 341 12.18 13.04 -29.19
N THR A 342 13.44 13.36 -29.40
CA THR A 342 14.52 12.37 -29.46
C THR A 342 14.79 11.70 -28.10
N THR A 343 14.70 12.42 -27.00
CA THR A 343 14.88 11.91 -25.64
C THR A 343 13.59 11.39 -25.03
N ASP A 344 12.45 12.00 -25.42
CA ASP A 344 11.15 11.79 -24.79
C ASP A 344 10.20 10.92 -25.62
N ILE A 345 10.69 10.30 -26.69
CA ILE A 345 9.84 9.58 -27.66
C ILE A 345 8.94 8.52 -26.99
N ASP A 346 9.42 7.88 -25.94
CA ASP A 346 8.67 6.86 -25.21
C ASP A 346 7.49 7.42 -24.40
N ARG A 347 7.38 8.75 -24.30
CA ARG A 347 6.29 9.46 -23.62
C ARG A 347 5.15 9.87 -24.54
N TYR A 348 5.32 9.67 -25.84
CA TYR A 348 4.29 9.89 -26.84
C TYR A 348 3.45 8.62 -27.03
N ASP A 349 2.19 8.79 -27.38
CA ASP A 349 1.24 7.69 -27.61
C ASP A 349 1.56 6.93 -28.87
N ILE A 350 1.89 7.67 -29.94
CA ILE A 350 2.34 7.17 -31.23
C ILE A 350 3.74 7.72 -31.48
N GLN A 351 4.63 6.86 -31.93
CA GLN A 351 6.01 7.20 -32.21
C GLN A 351 6.26 6.96 -33.70
N LEU A 352 6.72 7.99 -34.40
CA LEU A 352 7.11 7.92 -35.81
C LEU A 352 8.62 8.14 -35.91
N ARG A 353 9.36 7.11 -36.31
CA ARG A 353 10.81 7.19 -36.54
C ARG A 353 11.09 7.03 -38.02
N TRP A 354 11.79 7.97 -38.61
CA TRP A 354 12.22 7.91 -40.00
C TRP A 354 13.15 6.73 -40.24
N ASP A 355 12.84 5.95 -41.26
CA ASP A 355 13.69 4.86 -41.72
C ASP A 355 14.24 5.23 -43.11
N GLU A 356 15.56 5.43 -43.18
CA GLU A 356 16.23 5.83 -44.44
C GLU A 356 16.17 4.74 -45.50
N GLN A 357 16.13 3.46 -45.13
CA GLN A 357 16.12 2.34 -46.03
C GLN A 357 14.78 2.23 -46.80
N PHE A 358 13.68 2.50 -46.11
CA PHE A 358 12.35 2.42 -46.69
C PHE A 358 11.77 3.78 -47.09
N SER A 359 12.45 4.89 -46.81
CA SER A 359 11.97 6.26 -47.02
C SER A 359 10.57 6.50 -46.47
N ASN A 360 10.25 5.89 -45.33
CA ASN A 360 8.97 5.93 -44.66
C ASN A 360 9.16 6.05 -43.14
N TYR A 361 8.10 6.41 -42.45
CA TYR A 361 8.13 6.41 -40.98
C TYR A 361 7.74 5.06 -40.42
N LYS A 362 8.61 4.48 -39.61
CA LYS A 362 8.34 3.31 -38.77
C LYS A 362 7.44 3.72 -37.61
N ILE A 363 6.31 3.03 -37.44
CA ILE A 363 5.32 3.29 -36.39
C ILE A 363 5.58 2.36 -35.21
N SER A 364 5.56 2.91 -34.00
CA SER A 364 5.42 2.15 -32.77
C SER A 364 4.38 2.82 -31.86
N THR A 365 3.65 2.03 -31.07
CA THR A 365 2.64 2.55 -30.16
C THR A 365 2.75 1.88 -28.79
N LYS A 366 2.34 2.60 -27.74
CA LYS A 366 2.24 2.06 -26.37
C LYS A 366 0.96 1.26 -26.12
N TYR A 367 -0.04 1.36 -27.00
CA TYR A 367 -1.37 0.84 -26.71
C TYR A 367 -1.59 -0.54 -27.34
N ASN A 368 -1.91 -1.52 -26.45
CA ASN A 368 -2.39 -2.85 -26.86
C ASN A 368 -3.91 -2.89 -27.15
N LYS A 369 -4.60 -1.75 -27.18
CA LYS A 369 -6.03 -1.64 -27.49
C LYS A 369 -6.26 -0.54 -28.52
N PRO A 370 -7.22 -0.70 -29.44
CA PRO A 370 -7.54 0.35 -30.39
C PRO A 370 -7.98 1.61 -29.65
N ILE A 371 -7.25 2.70 -29.90
CA ILE A 371 -7.55 4.06 -29.41
C ILE A 371 -8.92 4.56 -29.92
N CYS A 372 -9.50 3.82 -30.84
CA CYS A 372 -10.65 4.20 -31.68
C CYS A 372 -12.01 4.27 -30.97
N CYS A 373 -12.13 3.99 -29.67
CA CYS A 373 -13.45 3.62 -29.17
C CYS A 373 -14.04 4.52 -28.07
N SER A 374 -13.43 5.63 -27.71
CA SER A 374 -14.13 6.69 -26.98
C SER A 374 -14.88 7.58 -27.96
N LYS A 375 -16.22 7.63 -27.84
CA LYS A 375 -17.09 8.43 -28.72
C LYS A 375 -16.76 9.93 -28.76
N ASN A 376 -15.94 10.42 -27.85
CA ASN A 376 -15.63 11.84 -27.63
C ASN A 376 -14.15 12.20 -27.88
N SER A 377 -13.32 11.27 -28.35
CA SER A 377 -11.85 11.45 -28.40
C SER A 377 -11.39 12.41 -29.50
N PHE A 378 -12.22 12.67 -30.52
CA PHE A 378 -11.89 13.52 -31.67
C PHE A 378 -13.13 14.33 -32.06
N VAL A 379 -13.14 15.57 -31.66
CA VAL A 379 -14.21 16.52 -31.96
C VAL A 379 -13.65 17.57 -32.88
N SER A 380 -14.24 17.72 -34.07
CA SER A 380 -13.92 18.79 -35.03
C SER A 380 -14.32 20.16 -34.45
N ALA A 381 -13.86 21.24 -35.08
CA ALA A 381 -14.22 22.61 -34.69
C ALA A 381 -15.75 22.84 -34.64
N ASP A 382 -16.52 22.06 -35.40
CA ASP A 382 -17.98 22.12 -35.46
C ASP A 382 -18.69 21.23 -34.43
N GLY A 383 -17.95 20.53 -33.57
CA GLY A 383 -18.51 19.65 -32.53
C GLY A 383 -18.92 18.27 -33.01
N GLU A 384 -18.69 17.90 -34.28
CA GLU A 384 -18.93 16.57 -34.81
C GLU A 384 -17.68 15.68 -34.77
N ALA A 385 -17.88 14.40 -34.48
CA ALA A 385 -16.80 13.42 -34.48
C ALA A 385 -16.33 13.11 -35.93
N ASP A 386 -15.08 13.44 -36.27
CA ASP A 386 -14.53 13.17 -37.61
C ASP A 386 -14.38 11.65 -37.85
N LYS A 387 -15.29 11.11 -38.68
CA LYS A 387 -15.35 9.68 -39.01
C LYS A 387 -14.15 9.24 -39.83
N ASP A 388 -13.73 10.09 -40.76
CA ASP A 388 -12.60 9.77 -41.67
C ASP A 388 -11.28 9.69 -40.90
N PHE A 389 -11.15 10.52 -39.87
CA PHE A 389 -9.98 10.48 -38.98
C PHE A 389 -9.97 9.23 -38.11
N ARG A 390 -11.12 8.80 -37.60
CA ARG A 390 -11.25 7.54 -36.85
C ARG A 390 -10.94 6.34 -37.70
N ASP A 391 -11.41 6.33 -38.96
CA ASP A 391 -11.14 5.26 -39.88
C ASP A 391 -9.66 5.22 -40.28
N LEU A 392 -9.01 6.37 -40.46
CA LEU A 392 -7.57 6.47 -40.71
C LEU A 392 -6.74 5.89 -39.55
N ILE A 393 -7.05 6.32 -38.32
CA ILE A 393 -6.36 5.82 -37.12
C ILE A 393 -6.65 4.34 -36.86
N SER A 394 -7.90 3.89 -37.04
CA SER A 394 -8.24 2.49 -36.85
C SER A 394 -7.54 1.59 -37.87
N ASN A 395 -7.42 2.01 -39.13
CA ASN A 395 -6.69 1.27 -40.15
C ASN A 395 -5.18 1.21 -39.84
N LEU A 396 -4.58 2.33 -39.41
CA LEU A 396 -3.17 2.38 -38.99
C LEU A 396 -2.88 1.48 -37.78
N LEU A 397 -3.86 1.33 -36.86
CA LEU A 397 -3.70 0.52 -35.66
C LEU A 397 -4.05 -0.96 -35.88
N ILE A 398 -4.91 -1.29 -36.83
CA ILE A 398 -5.22 -2.68 -37.18
C ILE A 398 -3.99 -3.38 -37.75
N ASP A 399 -3.19 -2.71 -38.58
CA ASP A 399 -1.95 -3.27 -39.10
C ASP A 399 -0.89 -3.53 -38.01
N ILE A 400 -1.01 -2.86 -36.86
CA ILE A 400 -0.13 -3.06 -35.69
C ILE A 400 -0.62 -4.23 -34.81
N GLN A 401 -1.90 -4.61 -34.86
CA GLN A 401 -2.51 -5.63 -33.96
C GLN A 401 -2.41 -7.07 -34.45
N VAL A 402 -1.95 -7.32 -35.66
CA VAL A 402 -2.08 -8.64 -36.33
C VAL A 402 -1.12 -9.71 -35.79
N ASP A 403 -0.26 -9.47 -34.79
CA ASP A 403 0.48 -10.62 -34.22
C ASP A 403 0.93 -10.47 -32.76
N THR A 404 0.01 -10.74 -31.82
CA THR A 404 0.32 -10.68 -30.37
C THR A 404 0.70 -12.03 -29.76
N GLN A 405 0.83 -13.14 -30.48
CA GLN A 405 1.17 -14.43 -29.86
C GLN A 405 2.36 -15.21 -30.43
N LYS A 406 2.98 -14.83 -31.49
CA LYS A 406 4.05 -15.68 -32.04
C LYS A 406 5.39 -15.04 -32.39
N GLU A 407 5.54 -13.76 -32.54
CA GLU A 407 6.87 -13.20 -32.77
C GLU A 407 6.94 -11.75 -32.31
N ARG A 408 7.72 -11.49 -31.27
CA ARG A 408 8.15 -10.15 -30.85
C ARG A 408 9.21 -9.54 -31.80
N ASP A 409 9.32 -10.06 -32.99
CA ASP A 409 10.00 -9.44 -34.10
C ASP A 409 8.96 -8.85 -35.03
N ALA A 410 8.56 -7.65 -34.65
CA ALA A 410 8.13 -6.56 -35.52
C ALA A 410 7.52 -6.94 -36.87
N THR A 411 6.21 -7.04 -36.94
CA THR A 411 5.55 -6.51 -38.14
C THR A 411 5.76 -5.01 -38.08
N LEU A 412 6.79 -4.55 -38.81
CA LEU A 412 7.15 -3.15 -38.94
C LEU A 412 6.06 -2.46 -39.75
N SER A 413 5.08 -1.87 -39.07
CA SER A 413 4.11 -1.01 -39.77
C SER A 413 4.83 0.28 -40.15
N PHE A 414 4.75 0.63 -41.41
CA PHE A 414 5.30 1.87 -41.97
C PHE A 414 4.16 2.77 -42.44
N ILE A 415 4.32 4.06 -42.27
CA ILE A 415 3.44 5.08 -42.84
C ILE A 415 4.24 5.97 -43.78
N SER A 416 3.64 6.31 -44.92
CA SER A 416 4.29 7.22 -45.85
C SER A 416 4.46 8.63 -45.27
N SER A 417 5.44 9.40 -45.76
CA SER A 417 5.63 10.79 -45.29
C SER A 417 4.39 11.64 -45.52
N ASP A 418 3.66 11.41 -46.64
CA ASP A 418 2.44 12.15 -46.97
C ASP A 418 1.27 11.82 -46.03
N ASP A 419 1.08 10.54 -45.68
CA ASP A 419 0.02 10.12 -44.77
C ASP A 419 0.33 10.53 -43.34
N ALA A 420 1.61 10.48 -42.89
CA ALA A 420 2.04 11.01 -41.61
C ALA A 420 1.78 12.51 -41.52
N LYS A 421 2.05 13.27 -42.58
CA LYS A 421 1.77 14.70 -42.66
C LYS A 421 0.27 14.98 -42.58
N ARG A 422 -0.55 14.24 -43.31
CA ARG A 422 -2.03 14.36 -43.25
C ARG A 422 -2.56 14.09 -41.86
N LEU A 423 -2.01 13.08 -41.17
CA LEU A 423 -2.36 12.76 -39.79
C LEU A 423 -2.08 13.93 -38.85
N ILE A 424 -0.91 14.55 -38.96
CA ILE A 424 -0.49 15.67 -38.12
C ILE A 424 -1.33 16.92 -38.45
N ASP A 425 -1.50 17.24 -39.76
CA ASP A 425 -2.24 18.42 -40.17
C ASP A 425 -3.73 18.33 -39.75
N LYS A 426 -4.32 17.13 -39.79
CA LYS A 426 -5.67 16.91 -39.23
C LYS A 426 -5.73 17.06 -37.73
N LEU A 427 -4.78 16.47 -36.98
CA LEU A 427 -4.74 16.65 -35.52
C LEU A 427 -4.56 18.11 -35.11
N ALA A 428 -3.69 18.84 -35.80
CA ALA A 428 -3.48 20.25 -35.57
C ALA A 428 -4.74 21.12 -35.86
N GLY A 429 -5.66 20.62 -36.69
CA GLY A 429 -6.93 21.27 -37.00
C GLY A 429 -8.04 21.07 -35.96
N PHE A 430 -7.88 20.15 -35.00
CA PHE A 430 -8.87 19.95 -33.95
C PHE A 430 -8.66 20.93 -32.80
N ASN A 431 -9.76 21.49 -32.26
CA ASN A 431 -9.72 22.36 -31.06
C ASN A 431 -9.20 21.62 -29.82
N SER A 432 -9.40 20.30 -29.76
CA SER A 432 -8.91 19.45 -28.70
C SER A 432 -8.68 18.03 -29.25
N HIS A 433 -7.54 17.44 -28.98
CA HIS A 433 -7.23 16.06 -29.28
C HIS A 433 -6.51 15.41 -28.11
N GLU A 434 -6.70 14.11 -27.92
CA GLU A 434 -6.12 13.36 -26.80
C GLU A 434 -4.78 12.70 -27.14
N LEU A 435 -4.47 12.54 -28.44
CA LEU A 435 -3.29 11.80 -28.92
C LEU A 435 -2.05 12.67 -28.97
N SER A 436 -0.96 12.13 -28.47
CA SER A 436 0.38 12.71 -28.61
C SER A 436 1.19 11.89 -29.61
N ILE A 437 1.73 12.54 -30.64
CA ILE A 437 2.54 11.92 -31.69
C ILE A 437 3.96 12.50 -31.65
N GLY A 438 4.93 11.65 -31.31
CA GLY A 438 6.34 12.00 -31.36
C GLY A 438 6.97 11.61 -32.68
N ILE A 439 7.77 12.51 -33.29
CA ILE A 439 8.39 12.31 -34.58
C ILE A 439 9.89 12.54 -34.51
N ILE A 440 10.65 11.57 -35.00
CA ILE A 440 12.10 11.63 -35.10
C ILE A 440 12.56 11.41 -36.52
N GLY A 441 13.29 12.37 -37.06
CA GLY A 441 13.92 12.31 -38.36
C GLY A 441 12.95 12.59 -39.54
N GLY A 442 13.46 12.56 -40.78
CA GLY A 442 12.71 12.82 -42.00
C GLY A 442 12.23 14.27 -42.17
N GLU A 443 11.32 14.51 -43.07
CA GLU A 443 10.76 15.82 -43.40
C GLU A 443 9.89 16.40 -42.29
N LEU A 444 9.32 15.55 -41.43
CA LEU A 444 8.44 15.95 -40.35
C LEU A 444 9.18 16.07 -39.00
N ASN A 445 10.50 16.02 -39.00
CA ASN A 445 11.28 16.21 -37.80
C ASN A 445 10.88 17.52 -37.08
N ASN A 446 10.70 17.50 -35.76
CA ASN A 446 10.24 18.64 -34.94
C ASN A 446 8.76 19.06 -35.15
N LYS A 447 7.93 18.25 -35.82
CA LYS A 447 6.47 18.46 -35.92
C LYS A 447 5.66 17.58 -34.98
N SER A 448 6.26 17.18 -33.86
CA SER A 448 5.57 16.42 -32.83
C SER A 448 4.39 17.18 -32.25
N ILE A 449 3.28 16.47 -31.97
CA ILE A 449 2.06 17.05 -31.41
C ILE A 449 1.80 16.44 -30.03
N ILE A 450 1.39 17.28 -29.08
CA ILE A 450 1.08 16.87 -27.71
C ILE A 450 -0.44 17.00 -27.53
N GLY A 451 -1.10 15.88 -27.21
CA GLY A 451 -2.53 15.86 -26.92
C GLY A 451 -2.87 16.50 -25.57
N ALA A 452 -4.07 17.07 -25.45
CA ALA A 452 -4.53 17.76 -24.25
C ALA A 452 -4.52 16.87 -22.98
N ASN A 453 -4.71 15.55 -23.15
CA ASN A 453 -4.67 14.59 -22.07
C ASN A 453 -3.28 13.99 -21.83
N ASN A 454 -2.22 14.55 -22.45
CA ASN A 454 -0.87 14.09 -22.15
C ASN A 454 -0.56 14.35 -20.69
N TYR A 455 -0.07 13.32 -20.00
CA TYR A 455 0.21 13.36 -18.57
C TYR A 455 1.28 14.37 -18.15
N THR A 456 2.01 14.96 -19.10
CA THR A 456 2.97 16.04 -18.85
C THR A 456 2.31 17.43 -18.82
N ILE A 457 1.07 17.54 -19.34
CA ILE A 457 0.27 18.76 -19.25
C ILE A 457 -0.43 18.73 -17.90
N LEU A 458 -0.16 19.73 -17.08
CA LEU A 458 -0.87 19.92 -15.82
C LEU A 458 -2.17 20.65 -16.13
N GLY A 459 -3.27 20.18 -15.54
CA GLY A 459 -4.60 20.78 -15.72
C GLY A 459 -4.80 22.04 -14.88
N ASP A 460 -6.00 22.59 -14.96
CA ASP A 460 -6.43 23.76 -14.14
C ASP A 460 -7.04 23.30 -12.79
N GLY A 461 -6.56 22.18 -12.25
CA GLY A 461 -7.03 21.65 -10.97
C GLY A 461 -6.72 22.59 -9.79
N PRO A 462 -7.53 22.55 -8.72
CA PRO A 462 -7.37 23.47 -7.57
C PRO A 462 -5.99 23.43 -6.91
N VAL A 463 -5.25 22.32 -7.09
CA VAL A 463 -3.94 22.06 -6.46
C VAL A 463 -2.79 22.13 -7.47
N ASP A 464 -3.08 22.21 -8.76
CA ASP A 464 -2.08 22.17 -9.83
C ASP A 464 -1.10 23.34 -9.77
N PHE A 465 -1.52 24.50 -9.22
CA PHE A 465 -0.62 25.63 -8.99
C PHE A 465 0.60 25.23 -8.13
N TRP A 466 0.41 24.37 -7.12
CA TRP A 466 1.48 23.85 -6.27
C TRP A 466 2.41 22.94 -7.06
N THR A 467 1.82 22.03 -7.83
CA THR A 467 2.56 21.08 -8.68
C THR A 467 3.39 21.81 -9.73
N ILE A 468 2.80 22.82 -10.41
CA ILE A 468 3.50 23.68 -11.38
C ILE A 468 4.66 24.41 -10.70
N MET A 469 4.41 25.02 -9.54
CA MET A 469 5.45 25.73 -8.80
C MET A 469 6.64 24.81 -8.45
N ILE A 470 6.39 23.61 -7.91
CA ILE A 470 7.46 22.67 -7.57
C ILE A 470 8.16 22.16 -8.82
N ARG A 471 7.43 21.88 -9.91
CA ARG A 471 8.02 21.47 -11.18
C ARG A 471 8.96 22.53 -11.73
N ASP A 472 8.51 23.76 -11.82
CA ASP A 472 9.22 24.84 -12.49
C ASP A 472 10.42 25.35 -11.68
N TYR A 473 10.32 25.37 -10.34
CA TYR A 473 11.40 25.85 -9.47
C TYR A 473 12.32 24.76 -8.94
N VAL A 474 11.92 23.49 -8.95
CA VAL A 474 12.73 22.39 -8.39
C VAL A 474 13.08 21.35 -9.44
N TRP A 475 12.07 20.75 -10.09
CA TRP A 475 12.31 19.58 -10.94
C TRP A 475 12.98 19.93 -12.27
N ILE A 476 12.53 20.99 -12.95
CA ILE A 476 13.12 21.45 -14.22
C ILE A 476 14.55 21.94 -14.01
N PRO A 477 14.88 22.86 -13.06
CA PRO A 477 16.24 23.35 -12.88
C PRO A 477 17.25 22.26 -12.50
N LEU A 478 16.79 21.24 -11.77
CA LEU A 478 17.63 20.10 -11.36
C LEU A 478 17.63 18.95 -12.38
N ASN A 479 16.82 19.06 -13.43
CA ASN A 479 16.62 18.00 -14.44
C ASN A 479 16.31 16.64 -13.81
N ILE A 480 15.39 16.64 -12.81
CA ILE A 480 15.01 15.44 -12.07
C ILE A 480 13.70 14.89 -12.67
N ASP A 481 13.81 13.79 -13.40
CA ASP A 481 12.65 13.13 -13.98
C ASP A 481 11.78 12.42 -12.92
N VAL A 482 10.53 12.16 -13.28
CA VAL A 482 9.48 11.63 -12.40
C VAL A 482 9.86 10.29 -11.75
N ASP A 483 10.65 9.46 -12.42
CA ASP A 483 11.18 8.21 -11.86
C ASP A 483 12.07 8.45 -10.63
N ILE A 484 12.96 9.44 -10.73
CA ILE A 484 13.87 9.82 -9.63
C ILE A 484 13.08 10.53 -8.52
N GLN A 485 12.12 11.40 -8.89
CA GLN A 485 11.22 12.04 -7.92
C GLN A 485 10.47 10.98 -7.09
N TRP A 486 10.00 9.91 -7.75
CA TRP A 486 9.28 8.80 -7.12
C TRP A 486 10.16 8.01 -6.15
N ILE A 487 11.40 7.71 -6.55
CA ILE A 487 12.40 7.08 -5.69
C ILE A 487 12.70 7.96 -4.47
N PHE A 488 12.87 9.27 -4.68
CA PHE A 488 13.09 10.24 -3.61
C PHE A 488 11.92 10.27 -2.62
N LEU A 489 10.67 10.24 -3.11
CA LEU A 489 9.50 10.08 -2.25
C LEU A 489 9.56 8.80 -1.43
N GLY A 490 9.97 7.68 -2.02
CA GLY A 490 10.16 6.40 -1.31
C GLY A 490 11.17 6.50 -0.17
N VAL A 491 12.30 7.20 -0.38
CA VAL A 491 13.29 7.49 0.66
C VAL A 491 12.68 8.34 1.77
N MET A 492 11.97 9.42 1.44
CA MET A 492 11.33 10.28 2.43
C MET A 492 10.29 9.51 3.28
N VAL A 493 9.41 8.74 2.64
CA VAL A 493 8.41 7.90 3.34
C VAL A 493 9.12 6.90 4.26
N GLY A 494 10.18 6.25 3.78
CA GLY A 494 10.97 5.28 4.56
C GLY A 494 11.56 5.88 5.83
N THR A 495 11.93 7.16 5.83
CA THR A 495 12.48 7.79 7.04
C THR A 495 11.48 7.82 8.21
N VAL A 496 10.19 7.86 7.96
CA VAL A 496 9.15 8.12 8.97
C VAL A 496 8.20 6.95 9.21
N MET A 497 7.94 6.09 8.21
CA MET A 497 6.86 5.10 8.29
C MET A 497 7.05 4.09 9.44
N GLY A 498 8.27 3.61 9.67
CA GLY A 498 8.56 2.66 10.73
C GLY A 498 8.39 3.26 12.11
N THR A 499 8.68 4.54 12.25
CA THR A 499 8.55 5.26 13.52
C THR A 499 7.09 5.48 13.90
N ILE A 500 6.20 5.74 12.94
CA ILE A 500 4.76 5.84 13.21
C ILE A 500 4.25 4.55 13.86
N VAL A 501 4.58 3.41 13.30
CA VAL A 501 4.16 2.10 13.82
C VAL A 501 4.80 1.80 15.17
N SER A 502 6.13 1.99 15.29
CA SER A 502 6.87 1.64 16.50
C SER A 502 6.51 2.51 17.71
N GLN A 503 6.41 3.83 17.51
CA GLN A 503 6.09 4.75 18.60
C GLN A 503 4.61 4.68 19.01
N SER A 504 3.69 4.48 18.07
CA SER A 504 2.28 4.26 18.40
C SER A 504 2.09 2.99 19.24
N ARG A 505 2.78 1.89 18.87
CA ARG A 505 2.77 0.64 19.62
C ARG A 505 3.39 0.82 21.02
N SER A 506 4.45 1.59 21.13
CA SER A 506 5.07 1.91 22.41
C SER A 506 4.14 2.74 23.31
N ILE A 507 3.60 3.84 22.79
CA ILE A 507 2.68 4.71 23.54
C ILE A 507 1.50 3.91 24.08
N ILE A 508 0.81 3.13 23.23
CA ILE A 508 -0.35 2.34 23.66
C ILE A 508 0.06 1.36 24.77
N SER A 509 1.22 0.71 24.64
CA SER A 509 1.73 -0.23 25.65
C SER A 509 2.01 0.43 27.01
N MET A 510 2.36 1.72 27.03
CA MET A 510 2.63 2.49 28.26
C MET A 510 1.35 2.96 28.97
N ILE A 511 0.29 3.28 28.19
CA ILE A 511 -0.93 3.91 28.72
C ILE A 511 -2.08 2.92 28.97
N ILE A 512 -1.84 1.61 28.80
CA ILE A 512 -2.82 0.58 29.10
C ILE A 512 -2.47 -0.21 30.36
N PRO A 513 -3.46 -0.74 31.09
CA PRO A 513 -3.22 -1.64 32.22
C PRO A 513 -2.58 -2.96 31.76
N LYS A 514 -1.56 -3.45 32.47
CA LYS A 514 -0.86 -4.70 32.12
C LYS A 514 -1.79 -5.92 32.14
N LYS A 515 -2.68 -5.99 33.13
CA LYS A 515 -3.61 -7.11 33.30
C LYS A 515 -4.64 -7.25 32.17
N GLN A 516 -4.88 -6.17 31.41
CA GLN A 516 -5.86 -6.11 30.30
C GLN A 516 -5.19 -5.83 28.95
N SER A 517 -3.88 -6.10 28.82
CA SER A 517 -3.09 -5.71 27.67
C SER A 517 -3.61 -6.29 26.34
N ALA A 518 -4.04 -7.56 26.30
CA ALA A 518 -4.54 -8.17 25.06
C ALA A 518 -5.91 -7.62 24.68
N GLU A 519 -6.76 -7.29 25.65
CA GLU A 519 -8.06 -6.65 25.43
C GLU A 519 -7.89 -5.27 24.78
N PHE A 520 -7.00 -4.44 25.33
CA PHE A 520 -6.72 -3.11 24.79
C PHE A 520 -5.99 -3.16 23.44
N PHE A 521 -5.03 -4.08 23.25
CA PHE A 521 -4.43 -4.27 21.93
C PHE A 521 -5.40 -4.87 20.90
N GLY A 522 -6.36 -5.70 21.34
CA GLY A 522 -7.47 -6.14 20.50
C GLY A 522 -8.32 -4.97 20.04
N PHE A 523 -8.65 -4.04 20.94
CA PHE A 523 -9.37 -2.82 20.61
C PHE A 523 -8.55 -1.86 19.73
N PHE A 524 -7.25 -1.75 19.99
CA PHE A 524 -6.33 -1.02 19.11
C PHE A 524 -6.29 -1.59 17.70
N SER A 525 -6.29 -2.93 17.57
CA SER A 525 -6.39 -3.59 16.26
C SER A 525 -7.73 -3.31 15.57
N PHE A 526 -8.83 -3.21 16.32
CA PHE A 526 -10.12 -2.77 15.79
C PHE A 526 -10.01 -1.36 15.20
N ILE A 527 -9.43 -0.40 15.94
CA ILE A 527 -9.21 0.99 15.48
C ILE A 527 -8.33 1.00 14.23
N MET A 528 -7.24 0.22 14.18
CA MET A 528 -6.38 0.10 13.01
C MET A 528 -7.14 -0.34 11.75
N LYS A 529 -8.06 -1.29 11.88
CA LYS A 529 -8.85 -1.79 10.75
C LYS A 529 -9.99 -0.85 10.37
N ALA A 530 -10.61 -0.18 11.34
CA ALA A 530 -11.59 0.88 11.08
C ALA A 530 -10.95 2.07 10.34
N ALA A 531 -9.75 2.46 10.76
CA ALA A 531 -8.96 3.49 10.10
C ALA A 531 -8.70 3.17 8.62
N ALA A 532 -8.42 1.93 8.26
CA ALA A 532 -8.16 1.55 6.87
C ALA A 532 -9.37 1.69 5.90
N MET A 533 -10.55 2.07 6.39
CA MET A 533 -11.77 2.23 5.58
C MET A 533 -12.09 3.69 5.25
N ILE A 534 -11.85 4.61 6.16
CA ILE A 534 -12.36 6.00 6.07
C ILE A 534 -11.58 6.77 5.01
N GLY A 535 -10.27 6.70 5.02
CA GLY A 535 -9.40 7.44 4.11
C GLY A 535 -9.64 7.12 2.64
N PRO A 536 -9.66 5.85 2.21
CA PRO A 536 -9.97 5.51 0.82
C PRO A 536 -11.34 6.03 0.35
N LEU A 537 -12.34 6.09 1.22
CA LEU A 537 -13.65 6.66 0.89
C LEU A 537 -13.57 8.18 0.70
N ILE A 538 -12.87 8.89 1.60
CA ILE A 538 -12.65 10.34 1.47
C ILE A 538 -11.86 10.63 0.19
N PHE A 539 -10.77 9.89 -0.07
CA PHE A 539 -9.99 10.01 -1.28
C PHE A 539 -10.85 9.82 -2.53
N GLY A 540 -11.57 8.69 -2.64
CA GLY A 540 -12.42 8.39 -3.78
C GLY A 540 -13.51 9.42 -4.01
N PHE A 541 -14.12 9.96 -2.94
CA PHE A 541 -15.09 11.04 -3.02
C PHE A 541 -14.46 12.34 -3.57
N CYS A 542 -13.30 12.73 -3.06
CA CYS A 542 -12.60 13.93 -3.53
C CYS A 542 -12.12 13.78 -4.99
N VAL A 543 -11.62 12.60 -5.37
CA VAL A 543 -11.26 12.30 -6.77
C VAL A 543 -12.47 12.39 -7.69
N SER A 544 -13.64 11.90 -7.26
CA SER A 544 -14.86 11.96 -8.08
C SER A 544 -15.40 13.37 -8.31
N LEU A 545 -15.07 14.31 -7.42
CA LEU A 545 -15.50 15.70 -7.52
C LEU A 545 -14.48 16.61 -8.23
N TYR A 546 -13.21 16.26 -8.17
CA TYR A 546 -12.10 17.07 -8.66
C TYR A 546 -11.08 16.20 -9.41
N ASP A 547 -9.96 15.84 -8.78
CA ASP A 547 -8.88 15.06 -9.35
C ASP A 547 -8.10 14.27 -8.28
N ASP A 548 -7.15 13.44 -8.71
CA ASP A 548 -6.34 12.60 -7.83
C ASP A 548 -5.43 13.42 -6.89
N ARG A 549 -5.00 14.62 -7.28
CA ARG A 549 -4.18 15.50 -6.43
C ARG A 549 -4.99 16.09 -5.29
N VAL A 550 -6.23 16.50 -5.57
CA VAL A 550 -7.18 16.93 -4.52
C VAL A 550 -7.53 15.76 -3.60
N GLY A 551 -7.71 14.56 -4.17
CA GLY A 551 -7.84 13.33 -3.39
C GLY A 551 -6.68 13.14 -2.41
N LEU A 552 -5.43 13.27 -2.88
CA LEU A 552 -4.24 13.16 -2.03
C LEU A 552 -4.18 14.27 -0.97
N LEU A 553 -4.50 15.52 -1.32
CA LEU A 553 -4.59 16.62 -0.38
C LEU A 553 -5.59 16.35 0.75
N SER A 554 -6.75 15.76 0.43
CA SER A 554 -7.77 15.41 1.45
C SER A 554 -7.21 14.47 2.52
N ILE A 555 -6.35 13.52 2.12
CA ILE A 555 -5.71 12.59 3.05
C ILE A 555 -4.66 13.29 3.91
N ILE A 556 -3.91 14.24 3.34
CA ILE A 556 -2.96 15.05 4.12
C ILE A 556 -3.68 15.86 5.19
N VAL A 557 -4.86 16.40 4.86
CA VAL A 557 -5.71 17.11 5.83
C VAL A 557 -6.14 16.18 6.97
N VAL A 558 -6.51 14.93 6.67
CA VAL A 558 -6.86 13.94 7.70
C VAL A 558 -5.66 13.66 8.63
N ILE A 559 -4.45 13.47 8.06
CA ILE A 559 -3.22 13.28 8.87
C ILE A 559 -2.95 14.51 9.74
N PHE A 560 -3.09 15.71 9.17
CA PHE A 560 -2.90 16.95 9.89
C PHE A 560 -3.89 17.10 11.06
N LEU A 561 -5.18 16.81 10.84
CA LEU A 561 -6.18 16.79 11.91
C LEU A 561 -5.83 15.78 12.99
N GLY A 562 -5.38 14.58 12.62
CA GLY A 562 -4.87 13.59 13.56
C GLY A 562 -3.68 14.09 14.36
N THR A 563 -2.76 14.82 13.72
CA THR A 563 -1.59 15.45 14.37
C THR A 563 -2.03 16.53 15.37
N VAL A 564 -3.02 17.35 15.01
CA VAL A 564 -3.60 18.36 15.91
C VAL A 564 -4.25 17.72 17.13
N VAL A 565 -5.04 16.66 16.95
CA VAL A 565 -5.63 15.93 18.08
C VAL A 565 -4.54 15.32 18.96
N PHE A 566 -3.48 14.75 18.34
CA PHE A 566 -2.36 14.17 19.08
C PHE A 566 -1.58 15.20 19.92
N TYR A 567 -1.56 16.45 19.51
CA TYR A 567 -0.94 17.53 20.30
C TYR A 567 -1.54 17.62 21.71
N PHE A 568 -2.88 17.44 21.85
CA PHE A 568 -3.59 17.49 23.13
C PHE A 568 -3.46 16.22 23.98
N PHE A 569 -2.86 15.15 23.45
CA PHE A 569 -2.55 13.94 24.21
C PHE A 569 -1.47 14.21 25.26
N ASP A 570 -1.65 13.72 26.49
CA ASP A 570 -0.69 13.84 27.60
C ASP A 570 -0.23 12.44 28.02
N LEU A 571 1.01 12.09 27.69
CA LEU A 571 1.57 10.76 27.94
C LEU A 571 1.70 10.46 29.44
N GLU A 572 2.14 11.43 30.25
CA GLU A 572 2.36 11.23 31.69
C GLU A 572 1.04 10.94 32.42
N LYS A 573 -0.01 11.72 32.12
CA LYS A 573 -1.35 11.45 32.63
C LYS A 573 -1.89 10.10 32.16
N GLY A 574 -1.63 9.70 30.90
CA GLY A 574 -2.04 8.39 30.39
C GLY A 574 -1.37 7.23 31.13
N ILE A 575 -0.08 7.37 31.46
CA ILE A 575 0.66 6.38 32.29
C ILE A 575 0.10 6.33 33.71
N GLU A 576 -0.27 7.46 34.29
CA GLU A 576 -0.88 7.54 35.62
C GLU A 576 -2.27 6.88 35.65
N GLU A 577 -3.14 7.18 34.65
CA GLU A 577 -4.45 6.52 34.49
C GLU A 577 -4.29 4.98 34.44
N ALA A 578 -3.30 4.47 33.68
CA ALA A 578 -3.04 3.04 33.57
C ALA A 578 -2.54 2.42 34.89
N LYS A 579 -1.67 3.11 35.63
CA LYS A 579 -1.17 2.65 36.94
C LYS A 579 -2.28 2.57 37.99
N LEU A 580 -3.16 3.58 38.07
CA LEU A 580 -4.31 3.59 38.95
C LEU A 580 -5.23 2.38 38.67
N ALA A 581 -5.54 2.10 37.41
CA ALA A 581 -6.36 0.95 37.06
C ALA A 581 -5.69 -0.41 37.34
N ASP A 582 -4.35 -0.52 37.25
CA ASP A 582 -3.62 -1.73 37.67
C ASP A 582 -3.65 -1.94 39.20
N SER A 583 -3.79 -0.87 40.03
CA SER A 583 -3.83 -0.93 41.47
C SER A 583 -5.23 -1.22 42.05
N GLU A 584 -6.29 -0.83 41.30
CA GLU A 584 -7.70 -1.06 41.71
C GLU A 584 -8.20 -2.48 41.37
N ASN A 585 -7.52 -3.19 40.48
CA ASN A 585 -7.81 -4.56 40.06
C ASN A 585 -6.77 -5.56 40.61
#